data_7f49f480f0173ecd0bf8bd1d996f26af
#
_entry.id   7f49f480f0173ecd0bf8bd1d996f26af
#
_cell.length_a   1.000
_cell.length_b   1.000
_cell.length_c   1.000
_cell.angle_alpha   90.00
_cell.angle_beta   90.00
_cell.angle_gamma   90.00
#
_symmetry.space_group_name_H-M   'P 1'
#
loop_
_entity.id
_entity.type
_entity.pdbx_description
1 polymer ?
#
loop_
_entity_poly.entity_id
_entity_poly.type
_entity_poly.pdbx_seq_one_letter_code
_entity_poly.pdbx_strand_id
1 'polypeptide(L)'
;MKNTKMKELLQKLGTLMALAILVLIFCITMPDKFMKVGNFMNILKQASINCLIASGMLCALITAGIDLSVGSNCVLCTCTIGVMVQSGITNPFLLALCGLAVSTLAGFINGTLLTRLDLPHPFVSTMGMKNVLWGLALVITGSKSIAFTNTGIDGLMWIGGGSLFTTYYEGTTKVKFPGIPFSFILVIIVFIIFDIFLRKTALGRQIYCVGGNPEAARLSGIPSKNVLTFVYTLSGFMAGMAGIASVGRLASANGNAGSTYDNDAIAACIVGGASFTGGKGTIWGTLIGALLMAVIRNGLNLAGAKNDVQYIVIGSVIILAVTIDVFRNKMEAKARKMAAQ
;
A
#
# COMPACT_ATOMS: atom_id res chain seq x y z
N MET A 1 29.72 -11.45 2.72
CA MET A 1 28.41 -11.96 3.18
C MET A 1 28.00 -11.54 4.59
N LYS A 2 28.88 -11.59 5.61
CA LYS A 2 28.55 -11.20 7.02
C LYS A 2 28.19 -9.70 7.15
N ASN A 3 28.91 -8.80 6.47
CA ASN A 3 28.67 -7.35 6.51
C ASN A 3 27.33 -6.92 5.85
N THR A 4 26.85 -7.64 4.84
CA THR A 4 25.60 -7.32 4.15
C THR A 4 24.38 -7.63 5.02
N LYS A 5 24.40 -8.79 5.70
CA LYS A 5 23.35 -9.17 6.67
C LYS A 5 23.28 -8.23 7.87
N MET A 6 24.44 -7.77 8.35
CA MET A 6 24.52 -6.80 9.46
C MET A 6 23.93 -5.45 9.05
N LYS A 7 24.19 -4.97 7.83
CA LYS A 7 23.63 -3.71 7.31
C LYS A 7 22.12 -3.79 7.11
N GLU A 8 21.61 -4.91 6.58
CA GLU A 8 20.15 -5.13 6.47
C GLU A 8 19.48 -5.19 7.83
N LEU A 9 20.13 -5.81 8.83
CA LEU A 9 19.62 -5.87 10.19
C LEU A 9 19.57 -4.47 10.82
N LEU A 10 20.64 -3.68 10.68
CA LEU A 10 20.71 -2.29 11.18
C LEU A 10 19.65 -1.38 10.54
N GLN A 11 19.30 -1.62 9.25
CA GLN A 11 18.23 -0.87 8.59
C GLN A 11 16.85 -1.19 9.14
N LYS A 12 16.54 -2.49 9.27
CA LYS A 12 15.27 -2.95 9.86
C LYS A 12 15.12 -2.46 11.29
N LEU A 13 16.22 -2.48 12.06
CA LEU A 13 16.26 -1.92 13.41
C LEU A 13 16.02 -0.40 13.41
N GLY A 14 16.60 0.35 12.45
CA GLY A 14 16.40 1.80 12.35
C GLY A 14 14.94 2.19 12.13
N THR A 15 14.25 1.54 11.18
CA THR A 15 12.82 1.80 10.91
C THR A 15 11.93 1.34 12.07
N LEU A 16 12.23 0.19 12.69
CA LEU A 16 11.55 -0.27 13.90
C LEU A 16 11.75 0.68 15.08
N MET A 17 12.97 1.18 15.28
CA MET A 17 13.27 2.18 16.31
C MET A 17 12.49 3.48 16.06
N ALA A 18 12.43 3.96 14.81
CA ALA A 18 11.65 5.14 14.46
C ALA A 18 10.16 4.94 14.77
N LEU A 19 9.59 3.78 14.42
CA LEU A 19 8.22 3.42 14.78
C LEU A 19 8.03 3.40 16.30
N ALA A 20 8.93 2.74 17.03
CA ALA A 20 8.84 2.65 18.49
C ALA A 20 8.93 4.02 19.18
N ILE A 21 9.86 4.88 18.73
CA ILE A 21 10.02 6.24 19.24
C ILE A 21 8.74 7.05 18.97
N LEU A 22 8.16 6.96 17.77
CA LEU A 22 6.95 7.67 17.41
C LEU A 22 5.74 7.22 18.25
N VAL A 23 5.58 5.90 18.44
CA VAL A 23 4.54 5.35 19.33
C VAL A 23 4.74 5.86 20.75
N LEU A 24 5.97 5.88 21.24
CA LEU A 24 6.30 6.36 22.59
C LEU A 24 5.97 7.85 22.75
N ILE A 25 6.28 8.69 21.76
CA ILE A 25 5.93 10.11 21.74
C ILE A 25 4.42 10.28 21.89
N PHE A 26 3.60 9.58 21.09
CA PHE A 26 2.15 9.69 21.18
C PHE A 26 1.57 9.08 22.47
N CYS A 27 2.19 8.04 23.03
CA CYS A 27 1.82 7.50 24.34
C CYS A 27 2.04 8.53 25.46
N ILE A 28 3.12 9.31 25.40
CA ILE A 28 3.45 10.34 26.39
C ILE A 28 2.59 11.59 26.20
N THR A 29 2.40 12.02 24.95
CA THR A 29 1.69 13.29 24.66
C THR A 29 0.15 13.16 24.76
N MET A 30 -0.40 11.96 24.49
CA MET A 30 -1.85 11.73 24.43
C MET A 30 -2.26 10.37 25.05
N PRO A 31 -1.91 10.10 26.33
CA PRO A 31 -2.12 8.78 26.94
C PRO A 31 -3.59 8.36 26.93
N ASP A 32 -4.51 9.26 27.24
CA ASP A 32 -5.94 8.96 27.36
C ASP A 32 -6.62 8.59 26.04
N LYS A 33 -6.05 8.98 24.92
CA LYS A 33 -6.60 8.71 23.57
C LYS A 33 -5.81 7.64 22.85
N PHE A 34 -4.47 7.76 22.84
CA PHE A 34 -3.61 6.94 22.03
C PHE A 34 -3.44 5.52 22.59
N MET A 35 -3.31 5.37 23.92
CA MET A 35 -3.07 4.07 24.57
C MET A 35 -4.31 3.15 24.64
N LYS A 36 -5.48 3.59 24.19
CA LYS A 36 -6.68 2.74 24.16
C LYS A 36 -6.49 1.58 23.17
N VAL A 37 -6.81 0.37 23.60
CA VAL A 37 -6.73 -0.85 22.73
C VAL A 37 -7.52 -0.66 21.44
N GLY A 38 -8.70 -0.03 21.51
CA GLY A 38 -9.50 0.31 20.33
C GLY A 38 -8.76 1.18 19.32
N ASN A 39 -7.91 2.09 19.79
CA ASN A 39 -7.09 2.93 18.91
C ASN A 39 -6.02 2.12 18.19
N PHE A 40 -5.33 1.19 18.86
CA PHE A 40 -4.37 0.29 18.22
C PHE A 40 -5.04 -0.57 17.13
N MET A 41 -6.24 -1.10 17.41
CA MET A 41 -7.00 -1.86 16.41
C MET A 41 -7.44 -0.98 15.23
N ASN A 42 -7.78 0.29 15.48
CA ASN A 42 -8.07 1.24 14.41
C ASN A 42 -6.82 1.56 13.55
N ILE A 43 -5.64 1.71 14.17
CA ILE A 43 -4.36 1.85 13.44
C ILE A 43 -4.13 0.65 12.52
N LEU A 44 -4.36 -0.57 13.01
CA LEU A 44 -4.20 -1.79 12.20
C LEU A 44 -5.21 -1.84 11.03
N LYS A 45 -6.47 -1.45 11.25
CA LYS A 45 -7.47 -1.32 10.17
C LYS A 45 -7.05 -0.30 9.11
N GLN A 46 -6.52 0.83 9.55
CA GLN A 46 -6.05 1.89 8.66
C GLN A 46 -4.80 1.45 7.87
N ALA A 47 -3.84 0.84 8.56
CA ALA A 47 -2.63 0.31 7.95
C ALA A 47 -2.93 -0.75 6.89
N SER A 48 -3.99 -1.56 7.08
CA SER A 48 -4.32 -2.68 6.17
C SER A 48 -4.53 -2.23 4.73
N ILE A 49 -5.27 -1.14 4.51
CA ILE A 49 -5.50 -0.60 3.15
C ILE A 49 -4.17 -0.16 2.53
N ASN A 50 -3.38 0.61 3.29
CA ASN A 50 -2.09 1.08 2.81
C ASN A 50 -1.09 -0.06 2.59
N CYS A 51 -1.06 -1.08 3.45
CA CYS A 51 -0.22 -2.27 3.28
C CYS A 51 -0.54 -3.02 1.98
N LEU A 52 -1.82 -3.23 1.66
CA LEU A 52 -2.22 -3.88 0.42
C LEU A 52 -1.76 -3.08 -0.80
N ILE A 53 -2.01 -1.77 -0.84
CA ILE A 53 -1.55 -0.91 -1.92
C ILE A 53 -0.01 -0.91 -2.00
N ALA A 54 0.66 -0.77 -0.87
CA ALA A 54 2.12 -0.70 -0.79
C ALA A 54 2.79 -2.02 -1.22
N SER A 55 2.13 -3.18 -1.11
CA SER A 55 2.68 -4.43 -1.60
C SER A 55 2.82 -4.46 -3.14
N GLY A 56 1.84 -3.91 -3.86
CA GLY A 56 1.92 -3.70 -5.31
C GLY A 56 2.95 -2.63 -5.68
N MET A 57 2.92 -1.48 -4.99
CA MET A 57 3.87 -0.39 -5.15
C MET A 57 5.32 -0.84 -4.92
N LEU A 58 5.56 -1.73 -3.97
CA LEU A 58 6.89 -2.29 -3.72
C LEU A 58 7.46 -2.98 -4.95
N CYS A 59 6.67 -3.79 -5.66
CA CYS A 59 7.12 -4.45 -6.88
C CYS A 59 7.48 -3.43 -7.97
N ALA A 60 6.68 -2.37 -8.12
CA ALA A 60 6.98 -1.27 -9.05
C ALA A 60 8.29 -0.56 -8.67
N LEU A 61 8.49 -0.22 -7.39
CA LEU A 61 9.72 0.41 -6.90
C LEU A 61 10.94 -0.50 -7.06
N ILE A 62 10.82 -1.81 -6.80
CA ILE A 62 11.92 -2.75 -7.03
C ILE A 62 12.34 -2.75 -8.52
N THR A 63 11.42 -2.53 -9.46
CA THR A 63 11.75 -2.39 -10.89
C THR A 63 12.16 -0.97 -11.30
N ALA A 64 12.52 -0.10 -10.35
CA ALA A 64 12.86 1.32 -10.56
C ALA A 64 11.70 2.13 -11.16
N GLY A 65 10.45 1.67 -10.99
CA GLY A 65 9.24 2.36 -11.43
C GLY A 65 8.42 2.89 -10.26
N ILE A 66 7.42 3.71 -10.57
CA ILE A 66 6.45 4.23 -9.59
C ILE A 66 5.07 4.06 -10.20
N ASP A 67 4.11 3.56 -9.41
CA ASP A 67 2.72 3.47 -9.83
C ASP A 67 1.85 4.48 -9.09
N LEU A 68 1.70 5.66 -9.67
CA LEU A 68 0.85 6.72 -9.10
C LEU A 68 -0.65 6.43 -9.26
N SER A 69 -1.03 5.43 -10.04
CA SER A 69 -2.43 5.11 -10.30
C SER A 69 -3.09 4.27 -9.20
N VAL A 70 -2.31 3.69 -8.28
CA VAL A 70 -2.79 2.72 -7.27
C VAL A 70 -3.91 3.28 -6.38
N GLY A 71 -3.84 4.56 -5.99
CA GLY A 71 -4.86 5.21 -5.17
C GLY A 71 -6.19 5.34 -5.94
N SER A 72 -6.14 5.88 -7.15
CA SER A 72 -7.31 6.03 -8.03
C SER A 72 -7.89 4.66 -8.44
N ASN A 73 -7.03 3.66 -8.62
CA ASN A 73 -7.44 2.31 -8.94
C ASN A 73 -8.19 1.62 -7.78
N CYS A 74 -7.70 1.79 -6.55
CA CYS A 74 -8.39 1.38 -5.33
C CYS A 74 -9.79 2.01 -5.24
N VAL A 75 -9.89 3.30 -5.52
CA VAL A 75 -11.16 4.05 -5.50
C VAL A 75 -12.08 3.58 -6.62
N LEU A 76 -11.58 3.35 -7.83
CA LEU A 76 -12.39 2.82 -8.93
C LEU A 76 -13.00 1.46 -8.58
N CYS A 77 -12.25 0.56 -7.93
CA CYS A 77 -12.79 -0.70 -7.39
C CYS A 77 -13.96 -0.44 -6.45
N THR A 78 -13.79 0.44 -5.46
CA THR A 78 -14.81 0.77 -4.47
C THR A 78 -16.06 1.38 -5.13
N CYS A 79 -15.85 2.30 -6.08
CA CYS A 79 -16.93 2.94 -6.83
C CYS A 79 -17.67 1.97 -7.76
N THR A 80 -16.97 1.03 -8.40
CA THR A 80 -17.58 -0.05 -9.19
C THR A 80 -18.50 -0.90 -8.32
N ILE A 81 -18.02 -1.33 -7.16
CA ILE A 81 -18.84 -2.05 -6.18
C ILE A 81 -20.06 -1.21 -5.77
N GLY A 82 -19.86 0.10 -5.51
CA GLY A 82 -20.94 1.01 -5.14
C GLY A 82 -22.04 1.11 -6.17
N VAL A 83 -21.70 1.28 -7.43
CA VAL A 83 -22.67 1.35 -8.53
C VAL A 83 -23.42 0.02 -8.70
N MET A 84 -22.73 -1.12 -8.59
CA MET A 84 -23.36 -2.44 -8.65
C MET A 84 -24.39 -2.63 -7.52
N VAL A 85 -24.04 -2.18 -6.31
CA VAL A 85 -24.96 -2.22 -5.15
C VAL A 85 -26.19 -1.32 -5.39
N GLN A 86 -26.01 -0.13 -5.93
CA GLN A 86 -27.15 0.74 -6.32
C GLN A 86 -28.03 0.11 -7.38
N SER A 87 -27.48 -0.74 -8.25
CA SER A 87 -28.22 -1.50 -9.25
C SER A 87 -28.90 -2.76 -8.68
N GLY A 88 -28.90 -2.95 -7.35
CA GLY A 88 -29.54 -4.06 -6.66
C GLY A 88 -28.73 -5.34 -6.59
N ILE A 89 -27.45 -5.33 -6.98
CA ILE A 89 -26.57 -6.50 -6.87
C ILE A 89 -26.02 -6.57 -5.46
N THR A 90 -26.36 -7.63 -4.71
CA THR A 90 -25.95 -7.80 -3.31
C THR A 90 -25.05 -9.02 -3.07
N ASN A 91 -24.77 -9.82 -4.11
CA ASN A 91 -23.89 -10.99 -3.98
C ASN A 91 -22.44 -10.55 -3.69
N PRO A 92 -21.88 -10.83 -2.47
CA PRO A 92 -20.57 -10.35 -2.06
C PRO A 92 -19.44 -10.87 -2.96
N PHE A 93 -19.54 -12.11 -3.43
CA PHE A 93 -18.53 -12.72 -4.29
C PHE A 93 -18.48 -12.04 -5.65
N LEU A 94 -19.65 -11.79 -6.26
CA LEU A 94 -19.75 -11.11 -7.56
C LEU A 94 -19.24 -9.67 -7.48
N LEU A 95 -19.60 -8.95 -6.42
CA LEU A 95 -19.11 -7.58 -6.16
C LEU A 95 -17.59 -7.54 -6.02
N ALA A 96 -17.03 -8.44 -5.21
CA ALA A 96 -15.57 -8.53 -5.03
C ALA A 96 -14.85 -8.90 -6.33
N LEU A 97 -15.38 -9.87 -7.08
CA LEU A 97 -14.81 -10.32 -8.35
C LEU A 97 -14.79 -9.19 -9.40
N CYS A 98 -15.91 -8.47 -9.56
CA CYS A 98 -16.00 -7.37 -10.52
C CYS A 98 -15.10 -6.20 -10.14
N GLY A 99 -15.08 -5.79 -8.87
CA GLY A 99 -14.18 -4.74 -8.40
C GLY A 99 -12.70 -5.10 -8.61
N LEU A 100 -12.34 -6.34 -8.29
CA LEU A 100 -10.99 -6.86 -8.48
C LEU A 100 -10.61 -6.95 -9.97
N ALA A 101 -11.52 -7.41 -10.81
CA ALA A 101 -11.32 -7.54 -12.25
C ALA A 101 -11.07 -6.18 -12.91
N VAL A 102 -11.89 -5.16 -12.58
CA VAL A 102 -11.72 -3.79 -13.09
C VAL A 102 -10.36 -3.22 -12.69
N SER A 103 -9.97 -3.39 -11.43
CA SER A 103 -8.68 -2.89 -10.93
C SER A 103 -7.47 -3.61 -11.55
N THR A 104 -7.58 -4.93 -11.70
CA THR A 104 -6.53 -5.75 -12.33
C THR A 104 -6.38 -5.39 -13.80
N LEU A 105 -7.51 -5.20 -14.50
CA LEU A 105 -7.52 -4.76 -15.90
C LEU A 105 -6.90 -3.36 -16.06
N ALA A 106 -7.21 -2.43 -15.17
CA ALA A 106 -6.59 -1.10 -15.17
C ALA A 106 -5.07 -1.18 -15.00
N GLY A 107 -4.58 -2.02 -14.07
CA GLY A 107 -3.15 -2.29 -13.90
C GLY A 107 -2.52 -2.94 -15.14
N PHE A 108 -3.21 -3.90 -15.77
CA PHE A 108 -2.75 -4.53 -17.01
C PHE A 108 -2.65 -3.53 -18.17
N ILE A 109 -3.64 -2.68 -18.32
CA ILE A 109 -3.62 -1.61 -19.34
C ILE A 109 -2.44 -0.67 -19.09
N ASN A 110 -2.24 -0.22 -17.83
CA ASN A 110 -1.13 0.64 -17.46
C ASN A 110 0.23 0.01 -17.77
N GLY A 111 0.43 -1.26 -17.38
CA GLY A 111 1.65 -2.00 -17.68
C GLY A 111 1.86 -2.22 -19.19
N THR A 112 0.80 -2.43 -19.95
CA THR A 112 0.84 -2.60 -21.42
C THR A 112 1.18 -1.29 -22.10
N LEU A 113 0.58 -0.17 -21.70
CA LEU A 113 0.92 1.17 -22.22
C LEU A 113 2.41 1.46 -22.00
N LEU A 114 2.93 1.21 -20.81
CA LEU A 114 4.34 1.42 -20.52
C LEU A 114 5.25 0.59 -21.42
N THR A 115 4.95 -0.70 -21.59
CA THR A 115 5.89 -1.66 -22.18
C THR A 115 5.73 -1.85 -23.69
N ARG A 116 4.55 -1.57 -24.26
CA ARG A 116 4.27 -1.74 -25.71
C ARG A 116 4.39 -0.45 -26.48
N LEU A 117 4.13 0.70 -25.83
CA LEU A 117 4.38 2.01 -26.44
C LEU A 117 5.79 2.54 -26.17
N ASP A 118 6.61 1.74 -25.47
CA ASP A 118 8.00 2.09 -25.11
C ASP A 118 8.09 3.49 -24.48
N LEU A 119 7.16 3.79 -23.53
CA LEU A 119 7.15 5.08 -22.86
C LEU A 119 8.46 5.30 -22.08
N PRO A 120 9.03 6.50 -22.11
CA PRO A 120 10.38 6.75 -21.60
C PRO A 120 10.49 6.56 -20.07
N HIS A 121 9.38 6.71 -19.36
CA HIS A 121 9.36 6.54 -17.91
C HIS A 121 7.97 6.12 -17.41
N PRO A 122 7.88 5.20 -16.42
CA PRO A 122 6.62 4.75 -15.82
C PRO A 122 5.76 5.89 -15.26
N PHE A 123 6.37 6.97 -14.81
CA PHE A 123 5.67 8.15 -14.30
C PHE A 123 4.61 8.69 -15.28
N VAL A 124 4.92 8.73 -16.58
CA VAL A 124 4.01 9.27 -17.60
C VAL A 124 2.73 8.44 -17.71
N SER A 125 2.87 7.11 -17.82
CA SER A 125 1.71 6.22 -17.93
C SER A 125 0.88 6.21 -16.64
N THR A 126 1.54 6.10 -15.48
CA THR A 126 0.85 5.97 -14.20
C THR A 126 0.18 7.26 -13.75
N MET A 127 0.78 8.42 -14.04
CA MET A 127 0.18 9.74 -13.77
C MET A 127 -1.04 9.99 -14.69
N GLY A 128 -0.93 9.66 -15.98
CA GLY A 128 -2.06 9.71 -16.90
C GLY A 128 -3.18 8.79 -16.47
N MET A 129 -2.84 7.52 -16.14
CA MET A 129 -3.81 6.53 -15.69
C MET A 129 -4.46 6.93 -14.36
N LYS A 130 -3.71 7.53 -13.41
CA LYS A 130 -4.27 8.09 -12.17
C LYS A 130 -5.47 9.00 -12.45
N ASN A 131 -5.31 9.95 -13.38
CA ASN A 131 -6.38 10.90 -13.72
C ASN A 131 -7.54 10.22 -14.46
N VAL A 132 -7.26 9.29 -15.38
CA VAL A 132 -8.29 8.52 -16.10
C VAL A 132 -9.13 7.71 -15.12
N LEU A 133 -8.51 6.93 -14.24
CA LEU A 133 -9.21 6.08 -13.26
C LEU A 133 -10.00 6.91 -12.25
N TRP A 134 -9.45 8.05 -11.83
CA TRP A 134 -10.15 8.99 -10.96
C TRP A 134 -11.38 9.58 -11.66
N GLY A 135 -11.20 10.08 -12.89
CA GLY A 135 -12.31 10.56 -13.69
C GLY A 135 -13.40 9.52 -13.90
N LEU A 136 -13.03 8.27 -14.23
CA LEU A 136 -13.96 7.15 -14.36
C LEU A 136 -14.74 6.90 -13.05
N ALA A 137 -14.06 6.89 -11.90
CA ALA A 137 -14.72 6.72 -10.60
C ALA A 137 -15.75 7.82 -10.32
N LEU A 138 -15.46 9.07 -10.69
CA LEU A 138 -16.39 10.19 -10.55
C LEU A 138 -17.57 10.08 -11.53
N VAL A 139 -17.32 9.72 -12.78
CA VAL A 139 -18.36 9.56 -13.81
C VAL A 139 -19.36 8.47 -13.42
N ILE A 140 -18.87 7.27 -13.05
CA ILE A 140 -19.78 6.15 -12.74
C ILE A 140 -20.61 6.38 -11.47
N THR A 141 -20.11 7.20 -10.52
CA THR A 141 -20.84 7.55 -9.28
C THR A 141 -21.64 8.85 -9.42
N GLY A 142 -21.56 9.54 -10.56
CA GLY A 142 -22.11 10.89 -10.72
C GLY A 142 -21.54 11.89 -9.72
N SER A 143 -20.28 11.73 -9.33
CA SER A 143 -19.57 12.52 -8.32
C SER A 143 -20.22 12.51 -6.93
N LYS A 144 -21.11 11.54 -6.65
CA LYS A 144 -21.79 11.38 -5.38
C LYS A 144 -21.18 10.27 -4.55
N SER A 145 -21.26 10.39 -3.23
CA SER A 145 -20.92 9.31 -2.32
C SER A 145 -22.07 8.30 -2.24
N ILE A 146 -21.75 7.01 -2.34
CA ILE A 146 -22.69 5.90 -2.24
C ILE A 146 -22.48 5.24 -0.88
N ALA A 147 -23.49 5.32 0.01
CA ALA A 147 -23.43 4.66 1.30
C ALA A 147 -23.76 3.16 1.17
N PHE A 148 -23.10 2.33 1.95
CA PHE A 148 -23.32 0.89 2.01
C PHE A 148 -24.18 0.44 3.20
N THR A 149 -24.69 1.37 4.01
CA THR A 149 -25.53 1.06 5.16
C THR A 149 -26.86 0.45 4.70
N ASN A 150 -27.25 -0.68 5.29
CA ASN A 150 -28.50 -1.40 4.99
C ASN A 150 -28.64 -1.86 3.53
N THR A 151 -27.54 -2.18 2.87
CA THR A 151 -27.56 -2.62 1.45
C THR A 151 -27.46 -4.13 1.28
N GLY A 152 -27.42 -4.91 2.37
CA GLY A 152 -27.34 -6.38 2.32
C GLY A 152 -25.98 -6.95 1.91
N ILE A 153 -24.92 -6.13 1.92
CA ILE A 153 -23.55 -6.55 1.59
C ILE A 153 -22.65 -6.74 2.82
N ASP A 154 -23.25 -7.09 3.96
CA ASP A 154 -22.56 -7.20 5.25
C ASP A 154 -21.35 -8.15 5.19
N GLY A 155 -21.45 -9.25 4.44
CA GLY A 155 -20.34 -10.18 4.23
C GLY A 155 -19.14 -9.54 3.55
N LEU A 156 -19.34 -8.64 2.58
CA LEU A 156 -18.25 -7.90 1.92
C LEU A 156 -17.71 -6.82 2.86
N MET A 157 -18.58 -6.10 3.55
CA MET A 157 -18.20 -5.07 4.51
C MET A 157 -17.38 -5.64 5.67
N TRP A 158 -17.66 -6.89 6.06
CA TRP A 158 -16.93 -7.56 7.13
C TRP A 158 -15.43 -7.73 6.81
N ILE A 159 -15.05 -7.88 5.53
CA ILE A 159 -13.63 -8.02 5.12
C ILE A 159 -12.79 -6.84 5.57
N GLY A 160 -13.29 -5.62 5.44
CA GLY A 160 -12.57 -4.40 5.83
C GLY A 160 -12.91 -3.88 7.22
N GLY A 161 -14.16 -4.04 7.64
CA GLY A 161 -14.71 -3.51 8.90
C GLY A 161 -14.73 -4.51 10.05
N GLY A 162 -14.82 -5.82 9.75
CA GLY A 162 -14.95 -6.89 10.74
C GLY A 162 -13.72 -7.09 11.61
N SER A 163 -13.95 -7.71 12.76
CA SER A 163 -12.89 -8.09 13.71
C SER A 163 -13.17 -9.49 14.26
N LEU A 164 -12.11 -10.28 14.44
CA LEU A 164 -12.15 -11.59 15.08
C LEU A 164 -11.87 -11.48 16.59
N PHE A 165 -12.46 -12.39 17.37
CA PHE A 165 -12.25 -12.47 18.82
C PHE A 165 -12.72 -11.23 19.59
N THR A 166 -13.74 -10.51 19.09
CA THR A 166 -14.38 -9.42 19.84
C THR A 166 -15.05 -10.00 21.10
N THR A 167 -14.76 -9.41 22.25
CA THR A 167 -15.40 -9.82 23.52
C THR A 167 -16.18 -8.65 24.11
N TYR A 168 -17.26 -8.98 24.85
CA TYR A 168 -18.15 -8.02 25.48
C TYR A 168 -18.14 -8.21 27.02
N TYR A 169 -18.50 -7.20 27.78
CA TYR A 169 -18.78 -7.36 29.19
C TYR A 169 -20.08 -8.15 29.36
N GLU A 170 -20.11 -9.04 30.36
CA GLU A 170 -21.28 -9.88 30.63
C GLU A 170 -22.55 -9.06 30.79
N GLY A 171 -23.62 -9.47 30.10
CA GLY A 171 -24.92 -8.80 30.13
C GLY A 171 -24.98 -7.42 29.49
N THR A 172 -23.95 -7.00 28.75
CA THR A 172 -23.92 -5.66 28.12
C THR A 172 -23.47 -5.72 26.65
N THR A 173 -23.81 -4.68 25.90
CA THR A 173 -23.29 -4.44 24.53
C THR A 173 -21.95 -3.71 24.52
N LYS A 174 -21.39 -3.39 25.71
CA LYS A 174 -20.10 -2.70 25.82
C LYS A 174 -18.95 -3.63 25.45
N VAL A 175 -18.12 -3.20 24.52
CA VAL A 175 -16.96 -3.95 24.05
C VAL A 175 -15.87 -3.95 25.11
N LYS A 176 -15.46 -5.15 25.55
CA LYS A 176 -14.32 -5.37 26.46
C LYS A 176 -13.01 -5.41 25.68
N PHE A 177 -12.99 -6.16 24.57
CA PHE A 177 -11.87 -6.21 23.63
C PHE A 177 -12.41 -6.09 22.20
N PRO A 178 -11.92 -5.14 21.40
CA PRO A 178 -12.47 -4.83 20.06
C PRO A 178 -12.13 -5.88 18.99
N GLY A 179 -11.40 -6.92 19.35
CA GLY A 179 -10.98 -7.96 18.42
C GLY A 179 -9.85 -7.53 17.51
N ILE A 180 -9.26 -8.50 16.81
CA ILE A 180 -8.22 -8.27 15.81
C ILE A 180 -8.89 -8.01 14.44
N PRO A 181 -8.56 -6.90 13.75
CA PRO A 181 -9.15 -6.60 12.44
C PRO A 181 -8.87 -7.70 11.42
N PHE A 182 -9.92 -8.20 10.77
CA PHE A 182 -9.75 -9.23 9.74
C PHE A 182 -8.92 -8.73 8.56
N SER A 183 -9.08 -7.46 8.18
CA SER A 183 -8.27 -6.83 7.13
C SER A 183 -6.77 -6.89 7.42
N PHE A 184 -6.34 -6.80 8.70
CA PHE A 184 -4.94 -6.92 9.05
C PHE A 184 -4.43 -8.37 9.01
N ILE A 185 -5.28 -9.33 9.39
CA ILE A 185 -4.96 -10.75 9.22
C ILE A 185 -4.77 -11.08 7.73
N LEU A 186 -5.65 -10.57 6.87
CA LEU A 186 -5.52 -10.70 5.42
C LEU A 186 -4.19 -10.11 4.92
N VAL A 187 -3.78 -8.94 5.42
CA VAL A 187 -2.47 -8.35 5.11
C VAL A 187 -1.33 -9.30 5.46
N ILE A 188 -1.33 -9.88 6.66
CA ILE A 188 -0.26 -10.80 7.07
C ILE A 188 -0.18 -12.01 6.14
N ILE A 189 -1.33 -12.59 5.77
CA ILE A 189 -1.39 -13.71 4.82
C ILE A 189 -0.81 -13.30 3.45
N VAL A 190 -1.26 -12.17 2.92
CA VAL A 190 -0.77 -11.61 1.64
C VAL A 190 0.74 -11.36 1.71
N PHE A 191 1.25 -10.81 2.81
CA PHE A 191 2.67 -10.49 2.97
C PHE A 191 3.54 -11.74 3.06
N ILE A 192 3.05 -12.80 3.69
CA ILE A 192 3.73 -14.13 3.67
C ILE A 192 3.79 -14.65 2.23
N ILE A 193 2.69 -14.59 1.49
CA ILE A 193 2.63 -15.01 0.08
C ILE A 193 3.62 -14.19 -0.76
N PHE A 194 3.65 -12.86 -0.58
CA PHE A 194 4.57 -11.97 -1.29
C PHE A 194 6.04 -12.22 -0.93
N ASP A 195 6.35 -12.51 0.33
CA ASP A 195 7.73 -12.84 0.74
C ASP A 195 8.20 -14.13 0.04
N ILE A 196 7.34 -15.15 0.02
CA ILE A 196 7.61 -16.40 -0.70
C ILE A 196 7.74 -16.14 -2.20
N PHE A 197 6.80 -15.37 -2.78
CA PHE A 197 6.81 -15.01 -4.20
C PHE A 197 8.11 -14.30 -4.60
N LEU A 198 8.46 -13.24 -3.90
CA LEU A 198 9.63 -12.43 -4.23
C LEU A 198 10.95 -13.19 -4.04
N ARG A 199 11.05 -14.05 -3.01
CA ARG A 199 12.30 -14.75 -2.69
C ARG A 199 12.46 -16.10 -3.37
N LYS A 200 11.36 -16.82 -3.59
CA LYS A 200 11.43 -18.24 -4.01
C LYS A 200 11.04 -18.48 -5.47
N THR A 201 10.33 -17.56 -6.13
CA THR A 201 9.90 -17.75 -7.52
C THR A 201 10.91 -17.18 -8.54
N ALA A 202 10.85 -17.67 -9.77
CA ALA A 202 11.64 -17.14 -10.87
C ALA A 202 11.25 -15.70 -11.20
N LEU A 203 9.92 -15.40 -11.24
CA LEU A 203 9.41 -14.05 -11.48
C LEU A 203 9.85 -13.06 -10.39
N GLY A 204 9.81 -13.46 -9.12
CA GLY A 204 10.30 -12.62 -8.03
C GLY A 204 11.76 -12.23 -8.23
N ARG A 205 12.62 -13.18 -8.59
CA ARG A 205 14.04 -12.90 -8.90
C ARG A 205 14.20 -11.99 -10.12
N GLN A 206 13.40 -12.22 -11.17
CA GLN A 206 13.43 -11.39 -12.38
C GLN A 206 13.06 -9.93 -12.09
N ILE A 207 12.08 -9.68 -11.18
CA ILE A 207 11.71 -8.33 -10.71
C ILE A 207 12.94 -7.60 -10.12
N TYR A 208 13.71 -8.27 -9.26
CA TYR A 208 14.93 -7.68 -8.69
C TYR A 208 16.03 -7.48 -9.76
N CYS A 209 16.20 -8.43 -10.69
CA CYS A 209 17.19 -8.31 -11.76
C CYS A 209 16.88 -7.14 -12.69
N VAL A 210 15.61 -7.00 -13.14
CA VAL A 210 15.17 -5.90 -14.01
C VAL A 210 15.41 -4.55 -13.36
N GLY A 211 15.11 -4.42 -12.06
CA GLY A 211 15.32 -3.17 -11.35
C GLY A 211 16.77 -2.88 -10.96
N GLY A 212 17.59 -3.92 -10.78
CA GLY A 212 19.00 -3.77 -10.42
C GLY A 212 19.88 -3.32 -11.59
N ASN A 213 19.69 -3.93 -12.77
CA ASN A 213 20.33 -3.56 -14.01
C ASN A 213 19.49 -4.06 -15.20
N PRO A 214 18.65 -3.21 -15.81
CA PRO A 214 17.76 -3.58 -16.91
C PRO A 214 18.51 -4.14 -18.12
N GLU A 215 19.70 -3.60 -18.44
CA GLU A 215 20.47 -4.04 -19.57
C GLU A 215 21.10 -5.42 -19.34
N ALA A 216 21.68 -5.65 -18.17
CA ALA A 216 22.19 -6.97 -17.79
C ALA A 216 21.07 -8.02 -17.75
N ALA A 217 19.88 -7.65 -17.25
CA ALA A 217 18.71 -8.52 -17.26
C ALA A 217 18.30 -8.91 -18.70
N ARG A 218 18.27 -7.94 -19.61
CA ARG A 218 17.96 -8.15 -21.03
C ARG A 218 18.99 -9.08 -21.69
N LEU A 219 20.28 -8.85 -21.50
CA LEU A 219 21.35 -9.68 -22.02
C LEU A 219 21.33 -11.11 -21.45
N SER A 220 20.80 -11.28 -20.25
CA SER A 220 20.59 -12.60 -19.61
C SER A 220 19.31 -13.31 -20.08
N GLY A 221 18.60 -12.78 -21.09
CA GLY A 221 17.38 -13.37 -21.64
C GLY A 221 16.12 -13.15 -20.79
N ILE A 222 16.14 -12.22 -19.79
CA ILE A 222 14.95 -11.91 -19.01
C ILE A 222 14.01 -11.03 -19.85
N PRO A 223 12.73 -11.44 -20.04
CA PRO A 223 11.76 -10.69 -20.84
C PRO A 223 11.25 -9.45 -20.06
N SER A 224 12.09 -8.42 -19.93
CA SER A 224 11.86 -7.25 -19.08
C SER A 224 10.51 -6.59 -19.32
N LYS A 225 10.04 -6.49 -20.58
CA LYS A 225 8.72 -5.93 -20.90
C LYS A 225 7.57 -6.73 -20.24
N ASN A 226 7.64 -8.06 -20.30
CA ASN A 226 6.61 -8.93 -19.71
C ASN A 226 6.65 -8.86 -18.16
N VAL A 227 7.86 -8.80 -17.58
CA VAL A 227 8.05 -8.62 -16.14
C VAL A 227 7.43 -7.31 -15.68
N LEU A 228 7.68 -6.20 -16.38
CA LEU A 228 7.08 -4.91 -16.07
C LEU A 228 5.56 -4.92 -16.22
N THR A 229 5.02 -5.46 -17.33
CA THR A 229 3.55 -5.59 -17.50
C THR A 229 2.95 -6.37 -16.34
N PHE A 230 3.56 -7.48 -15.93
CA PHE A 230 3.11 -8.27 -14.79
C PHE A 230 3.14 -7.47 -13.48
N VAL A 231 4.21 -6.70 -13.21
CA VAL A 231 4.36 -5.88 -12.01
C VAL A 231 3.22 -4.86 -11.88
N TYR A 232 2.89 -4.14 -12.95
CA TYR A 232 1.79 -3.17 -12.93
C TYR A 232 0.41 -3.84 -12.86
N THR A 233 0.25 -5.02 -13.48
CA THR A 233 -0.97 -5.82 -13.33
C THR A 233 -1.15 -6.26 -11.87
N LEU A 234 -0.09 -6.75 -11.24
CA LEU A 234 -0.08 -7.13 -9.83
C LEU A 234 -0.35 -5.93 -8.92
N SER A 235 0.21 -4.75 -9.25
CA SER A 235 -0.07 -3.50 -8.54
C SER A 235 -1.56 -3.15 -8.61
N GLY A 236 -2.19 -3.28 -9.78
CA GLY A 236 -3.62 -3.09 -9.95
C GLY A 236 -4.47 -4.10 -9.17
N PHE A 237 -4.07 -5.37 -9.16
CA PHE A 237 -4.72 -6.41 -8.36
C PHE A 237 -4.68 -6.07 -6.86
N MET A 238 -3.53 -5.64 -6.35
CA MET A 238 -3.37 -5.27 -4.94
C MET A 238 -4.14 -3.99 -4.59
N ALA A 239 -4.24 -3.03 -5.51
CA ALA A 239 -5.11 -1.87 -5.37
C ALA A 239 -6.59 -2.27 -5.29
N GLY A 240 -7.02 -3.26 -6.08
CA GLY A 240 -8.37 -3.85 -6.00
C GLY A 240 -8.64 -4.53 -4.66
N MET A 241 -7.69 -5.33 -4.16
CA MET A 241 -7.79 -5.93 -2.82
C MET A 241 -7.95 -4.86 -1.72
N ALA A 242 -7.20 -3.77 -1.82
CA ALA A 242 -7.33 -2.62 -0.93
C ALA A 242 -8.69 -1.93 -1.06
N GLY A 243 -9.24 -1.85 -2.29
CA GLY A 243 -10.56 -1.33 -2.56
C GLY A 243 -11.66 -2.14 -1.87
N ILE A 244 -11.60 -3.47 -1.95
CA ILE A 244 -12.51 -4.37 -1.24
C ILE A 244 -12.43 -4.15 0.28
N ALA A 245 -11.22 -4.07 0.85
CA ALA A 245 -11.04 -3.77 2.26
C ALA A 245 -11.57 -2.37 2.64
N SER A 246 -11.45 -1.40 1.72
CA SER A 246 -11.94 -0.03 1.90
C SER A 246 -13.48 0.03 1.99
N VAL A 247 -14.21 -0.81 1.24
CA VAL A 247 -15.68 -0.93 1.31
C VAL A 247 -16.14 -1.14 2.76
N GLY A 248 -15.56 -2.11 3.44
CA GLY A 248 -15.96 -2.42 4.82
C GLY A 248 -15.49 -1.39 5.83
N ARG A 249 -14.36 -0.73 5.60
CA ARG A 249 -13.83 0.27 6.52
C ARG A 249 -14.56 1.60 6.46
N LEU A 250 -14.83 2.09 5.24
CA LEU A 250 -15.43 3.41 5.01
C LEU A 250 -16.96 3.35 4.97
N ALA A 251 -17.54 2.16 4.80
CA ALA A 251 -18.96 1.93 4.62
C ALA A 251 -19.59 2.83 3.53
N SER A 252 -18.77 3.27 2.58
CA SER A 252 -19.19 4.11 1.46
C SER A 252 -18.19 4.05 0.30
N ALA A 253 -18.68 4.28 -0.92
CA ALA A 253 -17.87 4.56 -2.11
C ALA A 253 -17.86 6.06 -2.37
N ASN A 254 -16.67 6.65 -2.47
CA ASN A 254 -16.51 8.07 -2.78
C ASN A 254 -15.29 8.25 -3.70
N GLY A 255 -15.49 8.86 -4.87
CA GLY A 255 -14.44 9.09 -5.85
C GLY A 255 -13.24 9.88 -5.35
N ASN A 256 -13.39 10.66 -4.30
CA ASN A 256 -12.32 11.48 -3.72
C ASN A 256 -11.59 10.82 -2.53
N ALA A 257 -11.99 9.61 -2.11
CA ALA A 257 -11.48 8.99 -0.87
C ALA A 257 -10.01 8.56 -0.93
N GLY A 258 -9.44 8.33 -2.11
CA GLY A 258 -8.11 7.75 -2.29
C GLY A 258 -7.02 8.71 -2.74
N SER A 259 -7.23 10.01 -2.64
CA SER A 259 -6.35 11.05 -3.21
C SER A 259 -4.90 11.05 -2.66
N THR A 260 -4.64 10.38 -1.53
CA THR A 260 -3.31 10.32 -0.89
C THR A 260 -2.73 8.92 -0.81
N TYR A 261 -3.45 7.89 -1.25
CA TYR A 261 -3.03 6.49 -1.04
C TYR A 261 -1.74 6.14 -1.80
N ASP A 262 -1.52 6.73 -2.97
CA ASP A 262 -0.28 6.60 -3.72
C ASP A 262 0.93 7.16 -2.94
N ASN A 263 0.82 8.36 -2.39
CA ASN A 263 1.87 8.99 -1.59
C ASN A 263 2.17 8.17 -0.32
N ASP A 264 1.13 7.69 0.37
CA ASP A 264 1.29 6.87 1.58
C ASP A 264 1.96 5.53 1.27
N ALA A 265 1.62 4.91 0.12
CA ALA A 265 2.22 3.65 -0.31
C ALA A 265 3.70 3.83 -0.70
N ILE A 266 4.03 4.91 -1.42
CA ILE A 266 5.42 5.26 -1.74
C ILE A 266 6.21 5.48 -0.44
N ALA A 267 5.69 6.31 0.47
CA ALA A 267 6.32 6.58 1.76
C ALA A 267 6.55 5.29 2.55
N ALA A 268 5.55 4.41 2.63
CA ALA A 268 5.65 3.13 3.31
C ALA A 268 6.78 2.26 2.75
N CYS A 269 6.89 2.17 1.43
CA CYS A 269 7.95 1.39 0.77
C CYS A 269 9.34 1.98 1.02
N ILE A 270 9.51 3.30 0.86
CA ILE A 270 10.82 3.96 0.97
C ILE A 270 11.31 3.97 2.43
N VAL A 271 10.45 4.37 3.37
CA VAL A 271 10.74 4.29 4.80
C VAL A 271 11.02 2.85 5.20
N GLY A 272 10.32 1.88 4.59
CA GLY A 272 10.55 0.44 4.75
C GLY A 272 11.84 -0.08 4.12
N GLY A 273 12.63 0.77 3.43
CA GLY A 273 13.94 0.45 2.87
C GLY A 273 13.94 0.00 1.40
N ALA A 274 12.84 0.21 0.65
CA ALA A 274 12.87 0.12 -0.80
C ALA A 274 13.65 1.31 -1.39
N SER A 275 14.31 1.09 -2.53
CA SER A 275 15.08 2.14 -3.20
C SER A 275 14.38 2.64 -4.45
N PHE A 276 14.39 3.96 -4.64
CA PHE A 276 13.92 4.59 -5.89
C PHE A 276 14.76 4.19 -7.11
N THR A 277 16.02 3.79 -6.90
CA THR A 277 16.91 3.34 -7.98
C THR A 277 16.68 1.89 -8.38
N GLY A 278 15.73 1.21 -7.76
CA GLY A 278 15.38 -0.17 -8.02
C GLY A 278 16.32 -1.22 -7.38
N GLY A 279 16.04 -2.47 -7.61
CA GLY A 279 16.84 -3.62 -7.19
C GLY A 279 16.85 -3.91 -5.68
N LYS A 280 16.18 -3.08 -4.87
CA LYS A 280 16.17 -3.21 -3.39
C LYS A 280 14.77 -2.96 -2.85
N GLY A 281 14.38 -3.76 -1.85
CA GLY A 281 13.12 -3.64 -1.13
C GLY A 281 12.72 -4.97 -0.50
N THR A 282 11.94 -4.93 0.58
CA THR A 282 11.41 -6.14 1.23
C THR A 282 9.99 -5.90 1.69
N ILE A 283 9.15 -6.94 1.58
CA ILE A 283 7.74 -6.82 1.97
C ILE A 283 7.59 -6.51 3.48
N TRP A 284 8.42 -7.12 4.32
CA TRP A 284 8.40 -6.87 5.77
C TRP A 284 8.86 -5.46 6.15
N GLY A 285 9.83 -4.90 5.39
CA GLY A 285 10.20 -3.50 5.54
C GLY A 285 9.03 -2.58 5.19
N THR A 286 8.34 -2.87 4.08
CA THR A 286 7.13 -2.14 3.66
C THR A 286 6.02 -2.21 4.72
N LEU A 287 5.83 -3.35 5.41
CA LEU A 287 4.90 -3.46 6.53
C LEU A 287 5.22 -2.45 7.65
N ILE A 288 6.49 -2.41 8.06
CA ILE A 288 6.93 -1.50 9.13
C ILE A 288 6.73 -0.04 8.69
N GLY A 289 7.08 0.29 7.44
CA GLY A 289 6.85 1.62 6.88
C GLY A 289 5.37 2.00 6.82
N ALA A 290 4.49 1.09 6.41
CA ALA A 290 3.05 1.32 6.37
C ALA A 290 2.45 1.50 7.77
N LEU A 291 2.91 0.74 8.75
CA LEU A 291 2.53 0.93 10.16
C LEU A 291 2.99 2.29 10.67
N LEU A 292 4.21 2.72 10.34
CA LEU A 292 4.72 4.03 10.72
C LEU A 292 3.84 5.15 10.14
N MET A 293 3.48 5.07 8.85
CA MET A 293 2.58 6.04 8.22
C MET A 293 1.19 6.06 8.87
N ALA A 294 0.65 4.88 9.21
CA ALA A 294 -0.64 4.78 9.90
C ALA A 294 -0.61 5.38 11.31
N VAL A 295 0.48 5.18 12.05
CA VAL A 295 0.69 5.79 13.38
C VAL A 295 0.80 7.31 13.28
N ILE A 296 1.53 7.85 12.30
CA ILE A 296 1.61 9.29 12.05
C ILE A 296 0.22 9.87 11.80
N ARG A 297 -0.54 9.31 10.85
CA ARG A 297 -1.89 9.77 10.53
C ARG A 297 -2.83 9.70 11.74
N ASN A 298 -2.81 8.57 12.43
CA ASN A 298 -3.65 8.37 13.60
C ASN A 298 -3.30 9.37 14.72
N GLY A 299 -2.01 9.53 15.03
CA GLY A 299 -1.56 10.47 16.04
C GLY A 299 -1.92 11.92 15.70
N LEU A 300 -1.73 12.35 14.45
CA LEU A 300 -2.13 13.67 13.98
C LEU A 300 -3.66 13.87 14.07
N ASN A 301 -4.46 12.86 13.70
CA ASN A 301 -5.92 12.89 13.85
C ASN A 301 -6.34 13.03 15.32
N LEU A 302 -5.73 12.29 16.24
CA LEU A 302 -6.02 12.37 17.67
C LEU A 302 -5.61 13.71 18.29
N ALA A 303 -4.55 14.33 17.75
CA ALA A 303 -4.12 15.69 18.10
C ALA A 303 -5.03 16.76 17.51
N GLY A 304 -6.02 16.41 16.69
CA GLY A 304 -6.93 17.37 16.04
C GLY A 304 -6.31 18.12 14.87
N ALA A 305 -5.20 17.61 14.30
CA ALA A 305 -4.56 18.21 13.14
C ALA A 305 -5.46 18.10 11.92
N LYS A 306 -5.69 19.23 11.23
CA LYS A 306 -6.43 19.26 9.96
C LYS A 306 -5.66 18.55 8.86
N ASN A 307 -6.36 18.21 7.77
CA ASN A 307 -5.76 17.50 6.64
C ASN A 307 -4.58 18.24 6.01
N ASP A 308 -4.61 19.58 5.98
CA ASP A 308 -3.54 20.44 5.48
C ASP A 308 -2.21 20.19 6.24
N VAL A 309 -2.25 20.16 7.57
CA VAL A 309 -1.08 19.84 8.41
C VAL A 309 -0.60 18.41 8.16
N GLN A 310 -1.53 17.47 8.00
CA GLN A 310 -1.17 16.08 7.71
C GLN A 310 -0.42 15.94 6.38
N TYR A 311 -0.82 16.69 5.34
CA TYR A 311 -0.10 16.70 4.05
C TYR A 311 1.32 17.24 4.19
N ILE A 312 1.52 18.30 4.97
CA ILE A 312 2.86 18.88 5.23
C ILE A 312 3.75 17.85 5.93
N VAL A 313 3.24 17.22 6.99
CA VAL A 313 4.01 16.23 7.76
C VAL A 313 4.37 15.02 6.90
N ILE A 314 3.41 14.45 6.17
CA ILE A 314 3.62 13.28 5.32
C ILE A 314 4.60 13.61 4.19
N GLY A 315 4.44 14.75 3.51
CA GLY A 315 5.37 15.21 2.50
C GLY A 315 6.79 15.37 3.03
N SER A 316 6.94 15.93 4.22
CA SER A 316 8.24 16.07 4.90
C SER A 316 8.87 14.71 5.21
N VAL A 317 8.09 13.74 5.67
CA VAL A 317 8.55 12.36 5.91
C VAL A 317 9.05 11.70 4.61
N ILE A 318 8.33 11.89 3.50
CA ILE A 318 8.75 11.36 2.20
C ILE A 318 10.08 11.98 1.77
N ILE A 319 10.21 13.31 1.85
CA ILE A 319 11.46 14.02 1.48
C ILE A 319 12.64 13.54 2.33
N LEU A 320 12.45 13.40 3.63
CA LEU A 320 13.47 12.91 4.54
C LEU A 320 13.87 11.46 4.19
N ALA A 321 12.90 10.58 3.96
CA ALA A 321 13.16 9.18 3.63
C ALA A 321 13.94 9.05 2.32
N VAL A 322 13.55 9.79 1.27
CA VAL A 322 14.26 9.83 -0.02
C VAL A 322 15.66 10.39 0.13
N THR A 323 15.82 11.46 0.90
CA THR A 323 17.13 12.07 1.16
C THR A 323 18.08 11.07 1.83
N ILE A 324 17.60 10.35 2.84
CA ILE A 324 18.36 9.30 3.53
C ILE A 324 18.74 8.17 2.54
N ASP A 325 17.81 7.72 1.68
CA ASP A 325 18.09 6.69 0.66
C ASP A 325 19.19 7.13 -0.32
N VAL A 326 19.11 8.37 -0.82
CA VAL A 326 20.12 8.94 -1.73
C VAL A 326 21.51 9.02 -1.07
N PHE A 327 21.60 9.54 0.15
CA PHE A 327 22.87 9.60 0.90
C PHE A 327 23.46 8.22 1.11
N ARG A 328 22.64 7.25 1.48
CA ARG A 328 23.06 5.89 1.70
C ARG A 328 23.58 5.24 0.41
N ASN A 329 22.86 5.38 -0.72
CA ASN A 329 23.29 4.85 -2.00
C ASN A 329 24.64 5.47 -2.43
N LYS A 330 24.85 6.77 -2.19
CA LYS A 330 26.15 7.45 -2.43
C LYS A 330 27.27 6.87 -1.54
N MET A 331 27.02 6.64 -0.26
CA MET A 331 28.00 6.03 0.65
C MET A 331 28.35 4.61 0.24
N GLU A 332 27.36 3.78 -0.14
CA GLU A 332 27.61 2.42 -0.64
C GLU A 332 28.43 2.42 -1.93
N ALA A 333 28.15 3.34 -2.86
CA ALA A 333 28.90 3.47 -4.11
C ALA A 333 30.36 3.89 -3.83
N LYS A 334 30.60 4.82 -2.89
CA LYS A 334 31.96 5.23 -2.47
C LYS A 334 32.72 4.08 -1.81
N ALA A 335 32.06 3.32 -0.92
CA ALA A 335 32.68 2.18 -0.27
C ALA A 335 33.07 1.06 -1.26
N ARG A 336 32.24 0.81 -2.31
CA ARG A 336 32.58 -0.16 -3.36
C ARG A 336 33.79 0.29 -4.19
N LYS A 337 33.90 1.59 -4.52
CA LYS A 337 35.05 2.13 -5.26
C LYS A 337 36.34 1.99 -4.46
N MET A 338 36.32 2.27 -3.15
CA MET A 338 37.50 2.11 -2.27
C MET A 338 37.92 0.65 -2.03
N ALA A 339 36.95 -0.30 -2.12
CA ALA A 339 37.25 -1.73 -1.99
C ALA A 339 37.77 -2.38 -3.29
N ALA A 340 37.67 -1.68 -4.41
CA ALA A 340 38.13 -2.12 -5.74
C ALA A 340 39.49 -1.52 -6.11
N GLN A 341 40.00 -0.59 -5.33
CA GLN A 341 41.38 -0.05 -5.33
C GLN A 341 42.24 -0.84 -4.36
#